data_5672538eddc988986128cf0627127c34
#
_entry.id   5672538eddc988986128cf0627127c34
#
_cell.length_a   1.000
_cell.length_b   1.000
_cell.length_c   1.000
_cell.angle_alpha   90.00
_cell.angle_beta   90.00
_cell.angle_gamma   90.00
#
_symmetry.space_group_name_H-M   'P 1'
#
loop_
_entity.id
_entity.type
_entity.pdbx_description
1 polymer ?
#
loop_
_entity_poly.entity_id
_entity_poly.type
_entity_poly.pdbx_seq_one_letter_code
_entity_poly.pdbx_strand_id
1 'polypeptide(L)'
;MATIIRKMSTISRCINIYRSGKSPEDLPGIYHGYVFAIYNNPGMPQEWLAKHMFFNKSTVARPLAQLEKAGYIERCISPKDKRELLVYPTEKMNNIYLRIKKITQSWNEIISEEISPEELEAFNNTLDKILKKSIEISEKTEVDNK
;
A
#
# COMPACT_ATOMS: atom_id res chain seq x y z
N MET A 1 -12.06 25.70 6.97
CA MET A 1 -12.37 24.30 7.37
C MET A 1 -11.46 23.34 6.58
N ALA A 2 -10.78 22.43 7.26
CA ALA A 2 -9.96 21.43 6.56
C ALA A 2 -10.88 20.41 5.87
N THR A 3 -10.72 20.24 4.56
CA THR A 3 -11.50 19.26 3.80
C THR A 3 -11.14 17.82 4.21
N ILE A 4 -12.03 16.87 3.96
CA ILE A 4 -11.80 15.43 4.15
C ILE A 4 -10.46 15.03 3.53
N ILE A 5 -10.23 15.41 2.26
CA ILE A 5 -9.02 15.07 1.51
C ILE A 5 -7.75 15.60 2.19
N ARG A 6 -7.76 16.84 2.68
CA ARG A 6 -6.60 17.40 3.39
C ARG A 6 -6.26 16.61 4.67
N LYS A 7 -7.26 16.24 5.45
CA LYS A 7 -7.09 15.44 6.67
C LYS A 7 -6.52 14.06 6.33
N MET A 8 -7.13 13.34 5.37
CA MET A 8 -6.67 12.01 4.94
C MET A 8 -5.24 12.05 4.41
N SER A 9 -4.91 13.02 3.56
CA SER A 9 -3.56 13.18 3.03
C SER A 9 -2.54 13.49 4.11
N THR A 10 -2.91 14.27 5.13
CA THR A 10 -2.04 14.55 6.27
C THR A 10 -1.81 13.30 7.11
N ILE A 11 -2.86 12.55 7.43
CA ILE A 11 -2.76 11.27 8.16
C ILE A 11 -1.85 10.29 7.40
N SER A 12 -2.01 10.19 6.08
CA SER A 12 -1.16 9.35 5.23
C SER A 12 0.32 9.75 5.28
N ARG A 13 0.63 11.04 5.31
CA ARG A 13 2.02 11.50 5.50
C ARG A 13 2.56 11.18 6.89
N CYS A 14 1.76 11.40 7.93
CA CYS A 14 2.15 11.11 9.31
C CYS A 14 2.46 9.62 9.53
N ILE A 15 1.64 8.71 9.01
CA ILE A 15 1.92 7.27 9.12
C ILE A 15 3.20 6.88 8.38
N ASN A 16 3.49 7.49 7.24
CA ASN A 16 4.74 7.21 6.51
C ASN A 16 5.99 7.68 7.28
N ILE A 17 5.92 8.81 7.98
CA ILE A 17 6.98 9.27 8.89
C ILE A 17 7.17 8.27 10.04
N TYR A 18 6.08 7.87 10.69
CA TYR A 18 6.11 6.89 11.78
C TYR A 18 6.70 5.54 11.35
N ARG A 19 6.26 5.04 10.20
CA ARG A 19 6.76 3.79 9.60
C ARG A 19 8.26 3.87 9.30
N SER A 20 8.71 4.95 8.67
CA SER A 20 10.13 5.15 8.32
C SER A 20 11.02 5.21 9.55
N GLY A 21 10.57 5.81 10.65
CA GLY A 21 11.32 5.85 11.91
C GLY A 21 11.47 4.49 12.60
N LYS A 22 10.74 3.47 12.18
CA LYS A 22 10.74 2.11 12.77
C LYS A 22 11.19 1.02 11.81
N SER A 23 11.39 1.36 10.55
CA SER A 23 11.80 0.46 9.47
C SER A 23 13.30 0.47 9.25
N PRO A 24 13.88 -0.57 8.61
CA PRO A 24 15.22 -0.50 8.05
C PRO A 24 15.38 0.67 7.07
N GLU A 25 16.60 1.22 6.95
CA GLU A 25 16.89 2.34 6.03
C GLU A 25 16.58 2.00 4.57
N ASP A 26 16.75 0.75 4.17
CA ASP A 26 16.48 0.26 2.82
C ASP A 26 14.99 -0.05 2.54
N LEU A 27 14.12 0.18 3.55
CA LEU A 27 12.67 0.00 3.42
C LEU A 27 11.91 1.22 3.95
N PRO A 28 11.82 2.31 3.19
CA PRO A 28 11.04 3.49 3.58
C PRO A 28 9.59 3.17 3.88
N GLY A 29 9.00 3.88 4.84
CA GLY A 29 7.62 3.65 5.29
C GLY A 29 6.56 3.71 4.18
N ILE A 30 6.80 4.51 3.14
CA ILE A 30 5.94 4.60 1.97
C ILE A 30 5.83 3.26 1.19
N TYR A 31 6.79 2.35 1.36
CA TYR A 31 6.79 1.04 0.69
C TYR A 31 6.11 -0.07 1.49
N HIS A 32 5.66 0.19 2.72
CA HIS A 32 4.94 -0.83 3.51
C HIS A 32 3.69 -1.37 2.79
N GLY A 33 2.99 -0.53 2.04
CA GLY A 33 1.86 -0.96 1.22
C GLY A 33 2.23 -2.02 0.18
N TYR A 34 3.41 -1.86 -0.45
CA TYR A 34 3.94 -2.86 -1.38
C TYR A 34 4.28 -4.18 -0.68
N VAL A 35 4.84 -4.12 0.52
CA VAL A 35 5.14 -5.33 1.31
C VAL A 35 3.86 -6.13 1.55
N PHE A 36 2.77 -5.47 1.99
CA PHE A 36 1.49 -6.14 2.21
C PHE A 36 0.91 -6.71 0.91
N ALA A 37 0.90 -5.93 -0.16
CA ALA A 37 0.33 -6.36 -1.44
C ALA A 37 1.08 -7.56 -2.03
N ILE A 38 2.40 -7.54 -2.03
CA ILE A 38 3.24 -8.58 -2.64
C ILE A 38 3.27 -9.84 -1.77
N TYR A 39 3.42 -9.70 -0.46
CA TYR A 39 3.44 -10.84 0.45
C TYR A 39 2.14 -11.66 0.40
N ASN A 40 0.99 -10.97 0.35
CA ASN A 40 -0.31 -11.62 0.31
C ASN A 40 -0.71 -12.12 -1.09
N ASN A 41 -0.03 -11.68 -2.15
CA ASN A 41 -0.33 -12.02 -3.54
C ASN A 41 0.96 -12.32 -4.33
N PRO A 42 1.71 -13.36 -3.95
CA PRO A 42 2.97 -13.69 -4.62
C PRO A 42 2.73 -14.09 -6.07
N GLY A 43 3.60 -13.62 -6.96
CA GLY A 43 3.55 -13.97 -8.38
C GLY A 43 2.54 -13.18 -9.21
N MET A 44 1.95 -12.12 -8.66
CA MET A 44 1.07 -11.26 -9.44
C MET A 44 1.86 -10.40 -10.42
N PRO A 45 1.29 -10.12 -11.61
CA PRO A 45 1.89 -9.19 -12.56
C PRO A 45 2.08 -7.80 -11.95
N GLN A 46 3.14 -7.10 -12.32
CA GLN A 46 3.40 -5.72 -11.90
C GLN A 46 2.22 -4.78 -12.21
N GLU A 47 1.55 -4.98 -13.35
CA GLU A 47 0.36 -4.23 -13.73
C GLU A 47 -0.84 -4.49 -12.79
N TRP A 48 -1.00 -5.75 -12.34
CA TRP A 48 -2.02 -6.11 -11.35
C TRP A 48 -1.77 -5.38 -10.02
N LEU A 49 -0.51 -5.32 -9.56
CA LEU A 49 -0.14 -4.59 -8.35
C LEU A 49 -0.49 -3.10 -8.45
N ALA A 50 -0.23 -2.47 -9.60
CA ALA A 50 -0.58 -1.08 -9.82
C ALA A 50 -2.09 -0.85 -9.64
N LYS A 51 -2.92 -1.67 -10.28
CA LYS A 51 -4.39 -1.61 -10.14
C LYS A 51 -4.85 -1.88 -8.71
N HIS A 52 -4.32 -2.92 -8.08
CA HIS A 52 -4.66 -3.31 -6.72
C HIS A 52 -4.37 -2.20 -5.70
N MET A 53 -3.30 -1.45 -5.92
CA MET A 53 -2.87 -0.35 -5.06
C MET A 53 -3.41 1.03 -5.51
N PHE A 54 -4.24 1.09 -6.54
CA PHE A 54 -4.75 2.33 -7.13
C PHE A 54 -3.66 3.31 -7.57
N PHE A 55 -2.57 2.77 -8.11
CA PHE A 55 -1.48 3.53 -8.72
C PHE A 55 -1.49 3.39 -10.24
N ASN A 56 -0.95 4.40 -10.94
CA ASN A 56 -0.64 4.29 -12.35
C ASN A 56 0.53 3.32 -12.58
N LYS A 57 0.57 2.65 -13.74
CA LYS A 57 1.67 1.75 -14.12
C LYS A 57 3.05 2.40 -13.97
N SER A 58 3.18 3.66 -14.36
CA SER A 58 4.43 4.43 -14.25
C SER A 58 4.84 4.71 -12.81
N THR A 59 3.89 4.76 -11.88
CA THR A 59 4.14 5.06 -10.46
C THR A 59 4.75 3.86 -9.73
N VAL A 60 4.44 2.62 -10.11
CA VAL A 60 4.94 1.42 -9.42
C VAL A 60 6.31 0.95 -9.89
N ALA A 61 6.75 1.36 -11.07
CA ALA A 61 8.00 0.87 -11.67
C ALA A 61 9.23 1.19 -10.80
N ARG A 62 9.35 2.43 -10.33
CA ARG A 62 10.48 2.87 -9.49
C ARG A 62 10.48 2.23 -8.09
N PRO A 63 9.38 2.21 -7.32
CA PRO A 63 9.32 1.49 -6.06
C PRO A 63 9.68 0.01 -6.18
N LEU A 64 9.17 -0.69 -7.20
CA LEU A 64 9.49 -2.10 -7.41
C LEU A 64 10.96 -2.31 -7.76
N ALA A 65 11.55 -1.45 -8.59
CA ALA A 65 12.98 -1.49 -8.87
C ALA A 65 13.84 -1.27 -7.61
N GLN A 66 13.43 -0.37 -6.73
CA GLN A 66 14.12 -0.12 -5.45
C GLN A 66 13.99 -1.29 -4.48
N LEU A 67 12.80 -1.89 -4.36
CA LEU A 67 12.58 -3.08 -3.53
C LEU A 67 13.37 -4.29 -4.05
N GLU A 68 13.49 -4.46 -5.37
CA GLU A 68 14.30 -5.51 -5.98
C GLU A 68 15.79 -5.29 -5.71
N LYS A 69 16.28 -4.06 -5.90
CA LYS A 69 17.68 -3.68 -5.59
C LYS A 69 18.01 -3.90 -4.11
N ALA A 70 17.08 -3.63 -3.22
CA ALA A 70 17.23 -3.86 -1.78
C ALA A 70 17.05 -5.34 -1.39
N GLY A 71 16.70 -6.22 -2.32
CA GLY A 71 16.58 -7.67 -2.11
C GLY A 71 15.28 -8.13 -1.46
N TYR A 72 14.25 -7.28 -1.42
CA TYR A 72 12.93 -7.65 -0.87
C TYR A 72 12.04 -8.41 -1.83
N ILE A 73 12.22 -8.19 -3.13
CA ILE A 73 11.46 -8.86 -4.19
C ILE A 73 12.36 -9.39 -5.28
N GLU A 74 11.81 -10.33 -6.03
CA GLU A 74 12.34 -10.81 -7.31
C GLU A 74 11.29 -10.59 -8.39
N ARG A 75 11.72 -10.21 -9.60
CA ARG A 75 10.84 -10.09 -10.76
C ARG A 75 11.30 -11.05 -11.84
N CYS A 76 10.37 -11.79 -12.43
CA CYS A 76 10.64 -12.68 -13.54
C CYS A 76 9.62 -12.49 -14.66
N ILE A 77 10.04 -12.80 -15.89
CA ILE A 77 9.15 -12.77 -17.06
C ILE A 77 8.11 -13.86 -16.93
N SER A 78 6.84 -13.52 -17.18
CA SER A 78 5.74 -14.47 -17.18
C SER A 78 5.95 -15.55 -18.26
N PRO A 79 5.76 -16.85 -17.92
CA PRO A 79 5.79 -17.91 -18.93
C PRO A 79 4.65 -17.82 -19.96
N LYS A 80 3.58 -17.12 -19.62
CA LYS A 80 2.37 -16.96 -20.47
C LYS A 80 2.42 -15.73 -21.36
N ASP A 81 3.05 -14.64 -20.91
CA ASP A 81 3.21 -13.40 -21.68
C ASP A 81 4.56 -12.77 -21.38
N LYS A 82 5.44 -12.76 -22.39
CA LYS A 82 6.80 -12.20 -22.29
C LYS A 82 6.85 -10.70 -21.98
N ARG A 83 5.72 -10.00 -22.05
CA ARG A 83 5.59 -8.57 -21.71
C ARG A 83 5.27 -8.33 -20.26
N GLU A 84 4.89 -9.37 -19.52
CA GLU A 84 4.55 -9.29 -18.09
C GLU A 84 5.75 -9.64 -17.22
N LEU A 85 5.95 -8.82 -16.18
CA LEU A 85 6.85 -9.11 -15.06
C LEU A 85 6.03 -9.57 -13.87
N LEU A 86 6.30 -10.78 -13.38
CA LEU A 86 5.71 -11.33 -12.16
C LEU A 86 6.57 -10.94 -10.96
N VAL A 87 5.93 -10.57 -9.86
CA VAL A 87 6.58 -10.08 -8.65
C VAL A 87 6.43 -11.08 -7.52
N TYR A 88 7.56 -11.51 -6.96
CA TYR A 88 7.61 -12.46 -5.85
C TYR A 88 8.32 -11.86 -4.63
N PRO A 89 7.83 -12.13 -3.40
CA PRO A 89 8.58 -11.80 -2.20
C PRO A 89 9.79 -12.72 -2.07
N THR A 90 10.89 -12.17 -1.57
CA THR A 90 12.07 -12.95 -1.17
C THR A 90 11.96 -13.41 0.29
N GLU A 91 12.89 -14.25 0.73
CA GLU A 91 13.02 -14.60 2.15
C GLU A 91 13.25 -13.36 3.04
N LYS A 92 13.98 -12.37 2.54
CA LYS A 92 14.18 -11.09 3.25
C LYS A 92 12.84 -10.39 3.51
N MET A 93 11.93 -10.34 2.54
CA MET A 93 10.58 -9.78 2.74
C MET A 93 9.78 -10.63 3.73
N ASN A 94 9.81 -11.95 3.60
CA ASN A 94 9.09 -12.86 4.51
C ASN A 94 9.52 -12.64 5.96
N ASN A 95 10.82 -12.47 6.21
CA ASN A 95 11.37 -12.25 7.55
C ASN A 95 10.99 -10.89 8.14
N ILE A 96 10.82 -9.84 7.34
CA ILE A 96 10.45 -8.51 7.81
C ILE A 96 8.94 -8.31 7.94
N TYR A 97 8.12 -9.11 7.26
CA TYR A 97 6.66 -8.92 7.16
C TYR A 97 5.96 -8.75 8.50
N LEU A 98 6.26 -9.61 9.47
CA LEU A 98 5.64 -9.54 10.80
C LEU A 98 5.99 -8.25 11.54
N ARG A 99 7.22 -7.75 11.37
CA ARG A 99 7.63 -6.46 11.95
C ARG A 99 6.86 -5.31 11.31
N ILE A 100 6.71 -5.31 9.99
CA ILE A 100 5.94 -4.29 9.27
C ILE A 100 4.46 -4.32 9.69
N LYS A 101 3.89 -5.51 9.85
CA LYS A 101 2.53 -5.69 10.35
C LYS A 101 2.36 -5.10 11.77
N LYS A 102 3.29 -5.38 12.68
CA LYS A 102 3.28 -4.82 14.04
C LYS A 102 3.38 -3.29 14.05
N ILE A 103 4.22 -2.69 13.21
CA ILE A 103 4.33 -1.24 13.09
C ILE A 103 2.98 -0.63 12.71
N THR A 104 2.26 -1.22 11.76
CA THR A 104 0.94 -0.75 11.35
C THR A 104 -0.11 -0.95 12.45
N GLN A 105 -0.08 -2.07 13.16
CA GLN A 105 -0.98 -2.33 14.29
C GLN A 105 -0.75 -1.31 15.42
N SER A 106 0.51 -1.08 15.81
CA SER A 106 0.84 -0.07 16.84
C SER A 106 0.40 1.34 16.45
N TRP A 107 0.52 1.70 15.17
CA TRP A 107 -0.01 2.97 14.70
C TRP A 107 -1.52 3.07 14.92
N ASN A 108 -2.27 2.04 14.52
CA ASN A 108 -3.72 2.03 14.68
C ASN A 108 -4.13 2.13 16.16
N GLU A 109 -3.46 1.41 17.04
CA GLU A 109 -3.71 1.47 18.49
C GLU A 109 -3.48 2.88 19.03
N ILE A 110 -2.33 3.49 18.71
CA ILE A 110 -1.98 4.84 19.21
C ILE A 110 -2.98 5.90 18.74
N ILE A 111 -3.34 5.92 17.47
CA ILE A 111 -4.25 6.95 16.94
C ILE A 111 -5.70 6.78 17.38
N SER A 112 -6.05 5.63 17.92
CA SER A 112 -7.41 5.33 18.40
C SER A 112 -7.56 5.33 19.93
N GLU A 113 -6.50 5.63 20.70
CA GLU A 113 -6.52 5.59 22.16
C GLU A 113 -7.64 6.41 22.81
N GLU A 114 -7.97 7.57 22.24
CA GLU A 114 -8.99 8.49 22.75
C GLU A 114 -10.35 8.33 22.03
N ILE A 115 -10.51 7.30 21.21
CA ILE A 115 -11.73 7.06 20.42
C ILE A 115 -12.49 5.88 21.03
N SER A 116 -13.77 6.07 21.34
CA SER A 116 -14.59 4.96 21.83
C SER A 116 -14.81 3.89 20.74
N PRO A 117 -15.08 2.63 21.12
CA PRO A 117 -15.39 1.58 20.15
C PRO A 117 -16.56 1.95 19.23
N GLU A 118 -17.58 2.60 19.75
CA GLU A 118 -18.76 3.04 18.98
C GLU A 118 -18.42 4.13 17.96
N GLU A 119 -17.58 5.10 18.34
CA GLU A 119 -17.09 6.14 17.43
C GLU A 119 -16.22 5.54 16.35
N LEU A 120 -15.34 4.59 16.69
CA LEU A 120 -14.46 3.92 15.74
C LEU A 120 -15.25 3.09 14.73
N GLU A 121 -16.29 2.38 15.17
CA GLU A 121 -17.20 1.63 14.30
C GLU A 121 -17.94 2.57 13.34
N ALA A 122 -18.54 3.65 13.86
CA ALA A 122 -19.25 4.64 13.06
C ALA A 122 -18.32 5.31 12.02
N PHE A 123 -17.08 5.62 12.42
CA PHE A 123 -16.07 6.18 11.54
C PHE A 123 -15.70 5.21 10.44
N ASN A 124 -15.41 3.94 10.76
CA ASN A 124 -15.06 2.92 9.76
C ASN A 124 -16.21 2.73 8.76
N ASN A 125 -17.45 2.63 9.21
CA ASN A 125 -18.62 2.54 8.32
C ASN A 125 -18.74 3.74 7.38
N THR A 126 -18.41 4.94 7.86
CA THR A 126 -18.41 6.16 7.04
C THR A 126 -17.25 6.16 6.05
N LEU A 127 -16.07 5.72 6.49
CA LEU A 127 -14.88 5.63 5.65
C LEU A 127 -15.07 4.61 4.51
N ASP A 128 -15.73 3.49 4.77
CA ASP A 128 -16.07 2.49 3.75
C ASP A 128 -16.96 3.07 2.64
N LYS A 129 -17.94 3.91 3.00
CA LYS A 129 -18.78 4.60 2.02
C LYS A 129 -17.96 5.58 1.16
N ILE A 130 -17.04 6.33 1.78
CA ILE A 130 -16.14 7.24 1.08
C ILE A 130 -15.22 6.46 0.15
N LEU A 131 -14.62 5.36 0.64
CA LEU A 131 -13.72 4.50 -0.13
C LEU A 131 -14.44 3.92 -1.35
N LYS A 132 -15.61 3.31 -1.17
CA LYS A 132 -16.42 2.76 -2.26
C LYS A 132 -16.71 3.81 -3.33
N LYS A 133 -17.13 5.02 -2.92
CA LYS A 133 -17.43 6.10 -3.85
C LYS A 133 -16.19 6.60 -4.59
N SER A 134 -15.05 6.66 -3.89
CA SER A 134 -13.77 7.06 -4.49
C SER A 134 -13.32 6.07 -5.56
N ILE A 135 -13.46 4.77 -5.32
CA ILE A 135 -13.14 3.70 -6.29
C ILE A 135 -14.03 3.84 -7.54
N GLU A 136 -15.36 3.97 -7.38
CA GLU A 136 -16.30 4.15 -8.49
C GLU A 136 -15.94 5.35 -9.38
N ILE A 137 -15.55 6.47 -8.77
CA ILE A 137 -15.15 7.68 -9.51
C ILE A 137 -13.83 7.45 -10.24
N SER A 138 -12.85 6.82 -9.60
CA SER A 138 -11.55 6.52 -10.19
C SER A 138 -11.68 5.63 -11.43
N GLU A 139 -12.46 4.56 -11.35
CA GLU A 139 -12.71 3.63 -12.45
C GLU A 139 -13.39 4.32 -13.65
N LYS A 140 -14.36 5.18 -13.40
CA LYS A 140 -15.04 5.96 -14.46
C LYS A 140 -14.06 6.92 -15.15
N THR A 141 -13.22 7.59 -14.38
CA THR A 141 -12.23 8.54 -14.93
C THR A 141 -11.19 7.84 -15.80
N GLU A 142 -10.78 6.61 -15.46
CA GLU A 142 -9.87 5.81 -16.29
C GLU A 142 -10.50 5.36 -17.60
N VAL A 143 -11.80 5.09 -17.63
CA VAL A 143 -12.53 4.72 -18.85
C VAL A 143 -12.68 5.92 -19.80
N ASP A 144 -12.96 7.11 -19.27
CA ASP A 144 -13.16 8.33 -20.05
C ASP A 144 -11.86 8.88 -20.68
N ASN A 145 -10.69 8.45 -20.17
CA ASN A 145 -9.37 8.85 -20.65
C ASN A 145 -8.73 7.87 -21.64
N LYS A 146 -9.43 6.83 -22.08
CA LYS A 146 -8.99 5.84 -23.09
C LYS A 146 -9.66 6.06 -24.42
#